data_eccea81ae55635f2bcc9d99d671e79be
#
_entry.id   eccea81ae55635f2bcc9d99d671e79be
#
_cell.length_a   1.000
_cell.length_b   1.000
_cell.length_c   1.000
_cell.angle_alpha   90.00
_cell.angle_beta   90.00
_cell.angle_gamma   90.00
#
_symmetry.space_group_name_H-M   'P 1'
#
loop_
_entity.id
_entity.type
_entity.pdbx_description
1 polymer ?
#
loop_
_entity_poly.entity_id
_entity_poly.type
_entity_poly.pdbx_seq_one_letter_code
_entity_poly.pdbx_strand_id
1 'polypeptide(L)'
;MLGFSICLYSCNNQKNGMTSYTADELFALQDSALQHTSEYSDTITIKYAQGLQVDYRPDGIHVTISNPDPKASHEVKEEILVTKPCNRFICTTALQLGNFEVLGLEDHIVGMNSLKNLFSPQMKKQLKNGQTVQIGKEGNFDLETVIASRPDYIFVSASKHGGFEALKECGIPLISHHGYKETHPLGQAEWIKLIGLLTGETRRANAVFAEIEKKYLTLCEEVHTATEEQGQKALPTVISGRQIRDGWYIVGGKSYMAQLFEDAGAQYIMSSNEESGGVNLDFESVYAQGIDADFWQIDGSFDGDFTLEDLAKEDERYATMEAFKNKKVLFCNFSQTPYRELAGVQPHLLLADFVKAFHPEILPHYILNYYKPLN
;
A
#
# COMPACT_ATOMS: atom_id res chain seq x y z
N MET A 1 51.81 2.51 46.81
CA MET A 1 51.57 3.39 45.63
C MET A 1 50.43 2.78 44.82
N LEU A 2 49.20 3.26 45.06
CA LEU A 2 48.01 2.83 44.35
C LEU A 2 47.82 3.78 43.17
N GLY A 3 47.90 3.28 41.96
CA GLY A 3 47.59 4.01 40.74
C GLY A 3 46.10 3.93 40.43
N PHE A 4 45.39 5.06 40.57
CA PHE A 4 44.01 5.23 40.11
C PHE A 4 44.03 5.43 38.60
N SER A 5 43.45 4.48 37.85
CA SER A 5 43.18 4.63 36.42
C SER A 5 41.81 5.27 36.26
N ILE A 6 41.80 6.52 35.84
CA ILE A 6 40.56 7.25 35.49
C ILE A 6 40.14 6.83 34.08
N CYS A 7 39.08 6.02 33.98
CA CYS A 7 38.41 5.79 32.73
C CYS A 7 37.58 7.04 32.37
N LEU A 8 38.07 7.83 31.41
CA LEU A 8 37.31 8.88 30.76
C LEU A 8 36.25 8.22 29.87
N TYR A 9 35.01 8.19 30.31
CA TYR A 9 33.85 7.97 29.47
C TYR A 9 33.75 9.14 28.49
N SER A 10 34.20 8.94 27.28
CA SER A 10 33.88 9.84 26.15
C SER A 10 32.41 9.68 25.83
N CYS A 11 31.58 10.63 26.21
CA CYS A 11 30.25 10.79 25.66
C CYS A 11 30.41 11.16 24.18
N ASN A 12 30.36 10.15 23.33
CA ASN A 12 30.24 10.35 21.92
C ASN A 12 28.78 10.77 21.65
N ASN A 13 28.55 12.07 21.53
CA ASN A 13 27.34 12.65 20.97
C ASN A 13 27.34 12.23 19.47
N GLN A 14 26.88 11.01 19.20
CA GLN A 14 26.41 10.66 17.86
C GLN A 14 25.16 11.51 17.64
N LYS A 15 25.33 12.63 16.95
CA LYS A 15 24.27 13.20 16.14
C LYS A 15 23.78 12.05 15.27
N ASN A 16 22.54 11.61 15.48
CA ASN A 16 21.88 10.64 14.63
C ASN A 16 21.83 11.26 13.23
N GLY A 17 22.87 10.95 12.44
CA GLY A 17 22.87 11.25 11.03
C GLY A 17 21.78 10.43 10.38
N MET A 18 20.88 11.10 9.68
CA MET A 18 19.85 10.51 8.83
C MET A 18 20.47 9.39 8.01
N THR A 19 20.11 8.16 8.32
CA THR A 19 20.49 7.00 7.51
C THR A 19 19.65 7.03 6.25
N SER A 20 20.25 7.40 5.13
CA SER A 20 19.63 7.24 3.82
C SER A 20 19.42 5.76 3.54
N TYR A 21 18.19 5.31 3.51
CA TYR A 21 17.86 3.94 3.13
C TYR A 21 17.83 3.82 1.61
N THR A 22 18.54 2.84 1.08
CA THR A 22 18.31 2.35 -0.28
C THR A 22 17.07 1.46 -0.30
N ALA A 23 16.48 1.22 -1.48
CA ALA A 23 15.37 0.27 -1.60
C ALA A 23 15.76 -1.10 -1.03
N ASP A 24 16.97 -1.58 -1.28
CA ASP A 24 17.47 -2.86 -0.78
C ASP A 24 17.55 -2.89 0.76
N GLU A 25 17.93 -1.79 1.41
CA GLU A 25 17.93 -1.69 2.88
C GLU A 25 16.51 -1.65 3.45
N LEU A 26 15.57 -1.03 2.76
CA LEU A 26 14.16 -1.06 3.16
C LEU A 26 13.56 -2.47 3.01
N PHE A 27 13.97 -3.24 2.00
CA PHE A 27 13.62 -4.66 1.86
C PHE A 27 14.36 -5.55 2.89
N ALA A 28 15.66 -5.33 3.11
CA ALA A 28 16.47 -6.10 4.08
C ALA A 28 15.97 -5.99 5.53
N LEU A 29 15.32 -4.89 5.91
CA LEU A 29 14.71 -4.73 7.23
C LEU A 29 13.49 -5.64 7.44
N GLN A 30 12.81 -6.07 6.37
CA GLN A 30 11.76 -7.07 6.44
C GLN A 30 12.33 -8.45 6.80
N ASP A 31 13.46 -8.84 6.19
CA ASP A 31 14.16 -10.09 6.54
C ASP A 31 14.62 -10.07 8.00
N SER A 32 15.07 -8.93 8.52
CA SER A 32 15.42 -8.76 9.94
C SER A 32 14.22 -8.97 10.86
N ALA A 33 13.06 -8.41 10.55
CA ALA A 33 11.83 -8.59 11.32
C ALA A 33 11.42 -10.08 11.37
N LEU A 34 11.56 -10.80 10.26
CA LEU A 34 11.27 -12.24 10.17
C LEU A 34 12.20 -13.10 11.03
N GLN A 35 13.41 -12.64 11.34
CA GLN A 35 14.36 -13.35 12.20
C GLN A 35 14.09 -13.21 13.71
N HIS A 36 13.37 -12.17 14.15
CA HIS A 36 13.16 -11.84 15.56
C HIS A 36 11.69 -11.96 15.99
N THR A 37 10.89 -12.78 15.31
CA THR A 37 9.44 -12.90 15.57
C THR A 37 9.09 -13.35 16.98
N SER A 38 10.00 -14.05 17.69
CA SER A 38 9.78 -14.49 19.07
C SER A 38 9.62 -13.38 20.10
N GLU A 39 10.08 -12.18 19.77
CA GLU A 39 9.97 -10.98 20.65
C GLU A 39 8.58 -10.35 20.59
N TYR A 40 7.76 -10.72 19.60
CA TYR A 40 6.43 -10.15 19.38
C TYR A 40 5.32 -11.01 19.98
N SER A 41 4.20 -10.34 20.28
CA SER A 41 3.00 -10.98 20.82
C SER A 41 2.42 -12.02 19.85
N ASP A 42 1.87 -13.08 20.40
CA ASP A 42 1.04 -14.07 19.69
C ASP A 42 -0.44 -13.65 19.61
N THR A 43 -0.79 -12.48 20.12
CA THR A 43 -2.10 -11.85 19.96
C THR A 43 -2.01 -10.64 19.06
N ILE A 44 -3.05 -10.42 18.24
CA ILE A 44 -3.19 -9.28 17.35
C ILE A 44 -3.98 -8.16 18.05
N THR A 45 -3.46 -6.94 17.95
CA THR A 45 -4.17 -5.69 18.26
C THR A 45 -4.22 -4.85 17.00
N ILE A 46 -5.41 -4.36 16.64
CA ILE A 46 -5.61 -3.45 15.50
C ILE A 46 -5.53 -2.01 15.99
N LYS A 47 -4.71 -1.20 15.32
CA LYS A 47 -4.42 0.20 15.69
C LYS A 47 -4.91 1.23 14.67
N TYR A 48 -4.76 0.94 13.40
CA TYR A 48 -5.04 1.86 12.29
C TYR A 48 -6.18 1.40 11.38
N ALA A 49 -6.28 0.09 11.13
CA ALA A 49 -7.29 -0.46 10.23
C ALA A 49 -8.69 -0.29 10.83
N GLN A 50 -9.54 0.48 10.14
CA GLN A 50 -10.92 0.72 10.57
C GLN A 50 -11.87 -0.42 10.15
N GLY A 51 -11.47 -1.17 9.13
CA GLY A 51 -12.23 -2.30 8.59
C GLY A 51 -12.04 -3.62 9.35
N LEU A 52 -11.18 -3.68 10.38
CA LEU A 52 -10.87 -4.90 11.12
C LEU A 52 -11.12 -4.72 12.62
N GLN A 53 -11.78 -5.70 13.23
CA GLN A 53 -11.87 -5.85 14.67
C GLN A 53 -11.56 -7.29 15.05
N VAL A 54 -10.78 -7.51 16.12
CA VAL A 54 -10.34 -8.82 16.60
C VAL A 54 -10.70 -8.97 18.06
N ASP A 55 -11.48 -10.02 18.37
CA ASP A 55 -11.91 -10.37 19.73
C ASP A 55 -11.47 -11.80 20.07
N TYR A 56 -10.69 -11.97 21.13
CA TYR A 56 -10.28 -13.26 21.67
C TYR A 56 -11.32 -13.77 22.64
N ARG A 57 -11.95 -14.90 22.33
CA ARG A 57 -13.01 -15.52 23.14
C ARG A 57 -12.67 -16.99 23.45
N PRO A 58 -13.35 -17.64 24.42
CA PRO A 58 -13.06 -19.03 24.78
C PRO A 58 -13.26 -20.04 23.64
N ASP A 59 -14.11 -19.73 22.67
CA ASP A 59 -14.44 -20.57 21.51
C ASP A 59 -13.53 -20.32 20.29
N GLY A 60 -12.68 -19.30 20.33
CA GLY A 60 -11.76 -18.96 19.26
C GLY A 60 -11.53 -17.46 19.09
N ILE A 61 -10.92 -17.09 17.96
CA ILE A 61 -10.65 -15.71 17.60
C ILE A 61 -11.77 -15.23 16.67
N HIS A 62 -12.53 -14.25 17.11
CA HIS A 62 -13.59 -13.62 16.32
C HIS A 62 -13.02 -12.43 15.57
N VAL A 63 -13.08 -12.45 14.24
CA VAL A 63 -12.67 -11.35 13.38
C VAL A 63 -13.89 -10.75 12.73
N THR A 64 -14.14 -9.47 12.98
CA THR A 64 -15.20 -8.72 12.31
C THR A 64 -14.57 -7.87 11.20
N ILE A 65 -15.08 -8.03 10.00
CA ILE A 65 -14.66 -7.27 8.81
C ILE A 65 -15.79 -6.34 8.42
N SER A 66 -15.46 -5.07 8.18
CA SER A 66 -16.39 -4.05 7.71
C SER A 66 -15.75 -3.21 6.62
N ASN A 67 -16.59 -2.58 5.80
CA ASN A 67 -16.11 -1.58 4.84
C ASN A 67 -15.76 -0.29 5.59
N PRO A 68 -14.49 0.15 5.59
CA PRO A 68 -14.06 1.35 6.31
C PRO A 68 -14.49 2.67 5.64
N ASP A 69 -15.06 2.60 4.42
CA ASP A 69 -15.62 3.79 3.76
C ASP A 69 -16.76 4.38 4.60
N PRO A 70 -16.66 5.65 5.05
CA PRO A 70 -17.71 6.27 5.86
C PRO A 70 -19.11 6.23 5.24
N LYS A 71 -19.18 6.18 3.89
CA LYS A 71 -20.45 6.08 3.14
C LYS A 71 -21.06 4.68 3.17
N ALA A 72 -20.28 3.67 3.57
CA ALA A 72 -20.71 2.26 3.66
C ALA A 72 -21.17 1.85 5.08
N SER A 73 -21.44 2.79 5.97
CA SER A 73 -21.80 2.54 7.38
C SER A 73 -23.02 1.62 7.60
N HIS A 74 -23.79 1.37 6.57
CA HIS A 74 -24.98 0.50 6.58
C HIS A 74 -24.73 -0.90 5.98
N GLU A 75 -23.50 -1.17 5.49
CA GLU A 75 -23.18 -2.49 4.96
C GLU A 75 -23.10 -3.53 6.08
N VAL A 76 -23.49 -4.77 5.75
CA VAL A 76 -23.44 -5.89 6.69
C VAL A 76 -21.97 -6.22 7.00
N LYS A 77 -21.67 -6.30 8.29
CA LYS A 77 -20.36 -6.77 8.76
C LYS A 77 -20.24 -8.26 8.53
N GLU A 78 -19.06 -8.68 8.10
CA GLU A 78 -18.70 -10.08 7.96
C GLU A 78 -18.01 -10.56 9.25
N GLU A 79 -18.39 -11.71 9.77
CA GLU A 79 -17.78 -12.31 10.96
C GLU A 79 -17.12 -13.65 10.60
N ILE A 80 -15.87 -13.82 11.03
CA ILE A 80 -15.09 -15.03 10.84
C ILE A 80 -14.68 -15.55 12.21
N LEU A 81 -14.92 -16.84 12.44
CA LEU A 81 -14.43 -17.55 13.62
C LEU A 81 -13.17 -18.37 13.25
N VAL A 82 -12.02 -17.95 13.77
CA VAL A 82 -10.75 -18.64 13.57
C VAL A 82 -10.49 -19.57 14.77
N THR A 83 -10.63 -20.88 14.56
CA THR A 83 -10.42 -21.90 15.61
C THR A 83 -9.13 -22.69 15.40
N LYS A 84 -8.56 -22.64 14.20
CA LYS A 84 -7.30 -23.30 13.81
C LYS A 84 -6.66 -22.57 12.63
N PRO A 85 -5.34 -22.69 12.46
CA PRO A 85 -4.68 -22.16 11.27
C PRO A 85 -5.19 -22.80 9.98
N CYS A 86 -5.24 -21.99 8.92
CA CYS A 86 -5.55 -22.34 7.55
C CYS A 86 -4.31 -22.17 6.67
N ASN A 87 -4.20 -22.88 5.57
CA ASN A 87 -3.02 -22.87 4.74
C ASN A 87 -3.29 -22.89 3.23
N ARG A 88 -4.55 -22.74 2.83
CA ARG A 88 -4.95 -22.81 1.42
C ARG A 88 -5.88 -21.65 1.08
N PHE A 89 -5.36 -20.67 0.34
CA PHE A 89 -6.10 -19.45 0.02
C PHE A 89 -6.15 -19.20 -1.47
N ILE A 90 -7.23 -18.61 -1.91
CA ILE A 90 -7.35 -18.03 -3.26
C ILE A 90 -7.36 -16.50 -3.10
N CYS A 91 -6.52 -15.82 -3.90
CA CYS A 91 -6.49 -14.37 -4.00
C CYS A 91 -7.08 -13.91 -5.33
N THR A 92 -8.09 -13.05 -5.30
CA THR A 92 -8.69 -12.51 -6.52
C THR A 92 -8.07 -11.18 -6.97
N THR A 93 -7.18 -10.58 -6.19
CA THR A 93 -6.46 -9.35 -6.53
C THR A 93 -4.98 -9.40 -6.14
N ALA A 94 -4.17 -8.57 -6.78
CA ALA A 94 -2.75 -8.42 -6.46
C ALA A 94 -2.52 -7.86 -5.04
N LEU A 95 -3.37 -6.94 -4.56
CA LEU A 95 -3.29 -6.42 -3.19
C LEU A 95 -3.42 -7.52 -2.14
N GLN A 96 -4.33 -8.47 -2.35
CA GLN A 96 -4.49 -9.62 -1.45
C GLN A 96 -3.23 -10.50 -1.45
N LEU A 97 -2.64 -10.74 -2.63
CA LEU A 97 -1.36 -11.42 -2.76
C LEU A 97 -0.26 -10.70 -1.97
N GLY A 98 -0.14 -9.39 -2.10
CA GLY A 98 0.88 -8.60 -1.42
C GLY A 98 0.87 -8.77 0.11
N ASN A 99 -0.31 -9.01 0.71
CA ASN A 99 -0.41 -9.31 2.15
C ASN A 99 0.26 -10.64 2.53
N PHE A 100 0.23 -11.65 1.66
CA PHE A 100 0.97 -12.91 1.88
C PHE A 100 2.46 -12.74 1.57
N GLU A 101 2.78 -12.05 0.48
CA GLU A 101 4.14 -11.87 -0.01
C GLU A 101 5.01 -11.14 1.01
N VAL A 102 4.50 -10.05 1.61
CA VAL A 102 5.23 -9.30 2.64
C VAL A 102 5.52 -10.12 3.90
N LEU A 103 4.73 -11.17 4.12
CA LEU A 103 4.93 -12.14 5.20
C LEU A 103 5.75 -13.38 4.79
N GLY A 104 6.12 -13.53 3.49
CA GLY A 104 6.76 -14.74 2.98
C GLY A 104 5.89 -15.98 3.07
N LEU A 105 4.59 -15.83 2.81
CA LEU A 105 3.55 -16.87 2.93
C LEU A 105 2.88 -17.22 1.59
N GLU A 106 3.55 -16.95 0.46
CA GLU A 106 3.01 -17.22 -0.87
C GLU A 106 2.69 -18.69 -1.11
N ASP A 107 3.37 -19.61 -0.39
CA ASP A 107 3.13 -21.06 -0.48
C ASP A 107 1.72 -21.45 -0.01
N HIS A 108 1.03 -20.58 0.72
CA HIS A 108 -0.37 -20.76 1.11
C HIS A 108 -1.36 -20.41 -0.02
N ILE A 109 -0.92 -19.81 -1.12
CA ILE A 109 -1.80 -19.40 -2.21
C ILE A 109 -1.91 -20.51 -3.23
N VAL A 110 -3.10 -21.12 -3.31
CA VAL A 110 -3.42 -22.23 -4.20
C VAL A 110 -4.11 -21.82 -5.49
N GLY A 111 -4.63 -20.58 -5.56
CA GLY A 111 -5.29 -20.08 -6.76
C GLY A 111 -5.28 -18.56 -6.87
N MET A 112 -5.26 -18.08 -8.12
CA MET A 112 -5.35 -16.66 -8.47
C MET A 112 -6.17 -16.46 -9.75
N ASN A 113 -6.86 -15.31 -9.86
CA ASN A 113 -7.65 -15.01 -11.07
C ASN A 113 -6.83 -14.30 -12.14
N SER A 114 -5.92 -13.42 -11.79
CA SER A 114 -5.17 -12.61 -12.74
C SER A 114 -3.67 -12.83 -12.60
N LEU A 115 -3.04 -13.08 -13.75
CA LEU A 115 -1.58 -13.24 -13.88
C LEU A 115 -0.95 -12.05 -14.59
N LYS A 116 -1.76 -11.09 -15.04
CA LYS A 116 -1.27 -9.91 -15.75
C LYS A 116 -0.55 -9.01 -14.74
N ASN A 117 0.67 -8.63 -15.07
CA ASN A 117 1.53 -7.79 -14.23
C ASN A 117 1.80 -8.38 -12.84
N LEU A 118 1.94 -9.70 -12.76
CA LEU A 118 2.44 -10.38 -11.56
C LEU A 118 3.95 -10.15 -11.46
N PHE A 119 4.43 -9.59 -10.35
CA PHE A 119 5.84 -9.30 -10.14
C PHE A 119 6.53 -10.35 -9.28
N SER A 120 5.86 -10.92 -8.26
CA SER A 120 6.43 -11.93 -7.37
C SER A 120 7.15 -13.07 -8.12
N PRO A 121 8.46 -13.27 -7.94
CA PRO A 121 9.19 -14.39 -8.54
C PRO A 121 8.71 -15.74 -8.01
N GLN A 122 8.36 -15.79 -6.71
CA GLN A 122 7.88 -17.03 -6.06
C GLN A 122 6.54 -17.45 -6.67
N MET A 123 5.59 -16.53 -6.83
CA MET A 123 4.30 -16.84 -7.45
C MET A 123 4.43 -17.27 -8.91
N LYS A 124 5.32 -16.63 -9.68
CA LYS A 124 5.63 -17.06 -11.05
C LYS A 124 6.13 -18.51 -11.09
N LYS A 125 6.98 -18.89 -10.13
CA LYS A 125 7.49 -20.27 -9.99
C LYS A 125 6.37 -21.24 -9.63
N GLN A 126 5.51 -20.88 -8.67
CA GLN A 126 4.38 -21.72 -8.23
C GLN A 126 3.37 -21.97 -9.34
N LEU A 127 3.04 -20.94 -10.12
CA LEU A 127 2.18 -21.06 -11.30
C LEU A 127 2.79 -21.97 -12.37
N LYS A 128 4.10 -21.85 -12.61
CA LYS A 128 4.80 -22.66 -13.62
C LYS A 128 4.82 -24.15 -13.25
N ASN A 129 4.92 -24.47 -11.96
CA ASN A 129 4.98 -25.87 -11.48
C ASN A 129 3.62 -26.43 -11.00
N GLY A 130 2.54 -25.65 -11.13
CA GLY A 130 1.18 -26.08 -10.78
C GLY A 130 0.85 -26.09 -9.29
N GLN A 131 1.68 -25.51 -8.44
CA GLN A 131 1.36 -25.34 -7.00
C GLN A 131 0.23 -24.34 -6.79
N THR A 132 0.21 -23.27 -7.61
CA THR A 132 -0.89 -22.32 -7.69
C THR A 132 -1.54 -22.43 -9.08
N VAL A 133 -2.85 -22.38 -9.15
CA VAL A 133 -3.59 -22.45 -10.40
C VAL A 133 -4.29 -21.14 -10.74
N GLN A 134 -4.50 -20.91 -12.04
CA GLN A 134 -5.35 -19.81 -12.49
C GLN A 134 -6.81 -20.23 -12.45
N ILE A 135 -7.63 -19.50 -11.68
CA ILE A 135 -9.05 -19.79 -11.44
C ILE A 135 -10.00 -19.07 -12.41
N GLY A 136 -9.54 -18.71 -13.60
CA GLY A 136 -10.31 -17.94 -14.57
C GLY A 136 -10.04 -16.44 -14.49
N LYS A 137 -11.04 -15.63 -14.84
CA LYS A 137 -10.98 -14.16 -14.84
C LYS A 137 -12.16 -13.62 -14.03
N GLU A 138 -12.03 -12.38 -13.59
CA GLU A 138 -13.13 -11.67 -12.93
C GLU A 138 -14.41 -11.71 -13.79
N GLY A 139 -15.53 -12.07 -13.15
CA GLY A 139 -16.82 -12.27 -13.81
C GLY A 139 -16.98 -13.61 -14.56
N ASN A 140 -15.90 -14.40 -14.69
CA ASN A 140 -15.94 -15.73 -15.33
C ASN A 140 -14.91 -16.66 -14.67
N PHE A 141 -15.22 -17.07 -13.44
CA PHE A 141 -14.40 -18.00 -12.66
C PHE A 141 -14.60 -19.44 -13.13
N ASP A 142 -13.53 -20.21 -13.16
CA ASP A 142 -13.53 -21.66 -13.35
C ASP A 142 -13.82 -22.35 -12.02
N LEU A 143 -15.11 -22.63 -11.77
CA LEU A 143 -15.56 -23.20 -10.50
C LEU A 143 -15.02 -24.61 -10.25
N GLU A 144 -14.79 -25.40 -11.30
CA GLU A 144 -14.20 -26.72 -11.18
C GLU A 144 -12.76 -26.64 -10.68
N THR A 145 -11.97 -25.72 -11.24
CA THR A 145 -10.60 -25.44 -10.81
C THR A 145 -10.58 -24.88 -9.38
N VAL A 146 -11.52 -23.97 -9.03
CA VAL A 146 -11.66 -23.45 -7.65
C VAL A 146 -11.89 -24.59 -6.67
N ILE A 147 -12.88 -25.47 -6.91
CA ILE A 147 -13.21 -26.61 -6.03
C ILE A 147 -12.04 -27.61 -5.97
N ALA A 148 -11.43 -27.91 -7.10
CA ALA A 148 -10.30 -28.85 -7.19
C ALA A 148 -9.07 -28.37 -6.41
N SER A 149 -8.86 -27.05 -6.31
CA SER A 149 -7.76 -26.47 -5.54
C SER A 149 -7.96 -26.53 -4.02
N ARG A 150 -9.16 -26.88 -3.54
CA ARG A 150 -9.52 -27.07 -2.13
C ARG A 150 -9.05 -25.94 -1.21
N PRO A 151 -9.43 -24.70 -1.45
CA PRO A 151 -9.05 -23.59 -0.57
C PRO A 151 -9.86 -23.64 0.73
N ASP A 152 -9.27 -23.16 1.82
CA ASP A 152 -9.95 -22.91 3.08
C ASP A 152 -10.81 -21.64 2.99
N TYR A 153 -10.29 -20.63 2.29
CA TYR A 153 -10.94 -19.33 2.05
C TYR A 153 -10.62 -18.76 0.67
N ILE A 154 -11.53 -17.95 0.16
CA ILE A 154 -11.34 -17.15 -1.04
C ILE A 154 -11.41 -15.66 -0.67
N PHE A 155 -10.32 -14.93 -0.84
CA PHE A 155 -10.34 -13.48 -0.72
C PHE A 155 -10.99 -12.84 -1.95
N VAL A 156 -11.96 -11.96 -1.70
CA VAL A 156 -12.67 -11.20 -2.73
C VAL A 156 -12.54 -9.70 -2.50
N SER A 157 -12.75 -8.90 -3.53
CA SER A 157 -12.74 -7.44 -3.43
C SER A 157 -14.16 -6.91 -3.66
N ALA A 158 -14.73 -6.25 -2.66
CA ALA A 158 -16.10 -5.73 -2.73
C ALA A 158 -16.29 -4.59 -3.77
N SER A 159 -15.21 -3.96 -4.24
CA SER A 159 -15.30 -2.87 -5.25
C SER A 159 -15.56 -3.36 -6.66
N LYS A 160 -15.42 -4.65 -6.89
CA LYS A 160 -15.52 -5.19 -8.24
C LYS A 160 -16.93 -5.70 -8.51
N HIS A 161 -17.51 -5.18 -9.58
CA HIS A 161 -18.87 -5.50 -9.98
C HIS A 161 -18.94 -6.91 -10.58
N GLY A 162 -19.57 -7.84 -9.81
CA GLY A 162 -20.08 -9.09 -10.35
C GLY A 162 -19.10 -10.29 -10.36
N GLY A 163 -19.69 -11.48 -10.31
CA GLY A 163 -19.02 -12.75 -10.46
C GLY A 163 -18.71 -13.49 -9.16
N PHE A 164 -18.74 -12.82 -8.02
CA PHE A 164 -18.49 -13.49 -6.72
C PHE A 164 -19.68 -14.35 -6.26
N GLU A 165 -20.89 -14.08 -6.77
CA GLU A 165 -22.07 -14.93 -6.54
C GLU A 165 -21.79 -16.36 -6.97
N ALA A 166 -21.14 -16.57 -8.13
CA ALA A 166 -20.75 -17.90 -8.58
C ALA A 166 -19.75 -18.59 -7.62
N LEU A 167 -18.82 -17.82 -7.03
CA LEU A 167 -17.88 -18.38 -6.04
C LEU A 167 -18.60 -18.82 -4.74
N LYS A 168 -19.70 -18.15 -4.35
CA LYS A 168 -20.51 -18.58 -3.21
C LYS A 168 -21.13 -19.95 -3.42
N GLU A 169 -21.46 -20.32 -4.67
CA GLU A 169 -22.04 -21.63 -5.02
C GLU A 169 -21.05 -22.78 -4.81
N CYS A 170 -19.73 -22.51 -4.75
CA CYS A 170 -18.73 -23.51 -4.43
C CYS A 170 -18.78 -24.01 -2.98
N GLY A 171 -19.54 -23.35 -2.08
CA GLY A 171 -19.62 -23.69 -0.67
C GLY A 171 -18.33 -23.40 0.13
N ILE A 172 -17.42 -22.62 -0.45
CA ILE A 172 -16.16 -22.21 0.17
C ILE A 172 -16.37 -20.81 0.78
N PRO A 173 -15.98 -20.57 2.05
CA PRO A 173 -16.15 -19.26 2.68
C PRO A 173 -15.37 -18.18 1.92
N LEU A 174 -16.04 -17.04 1.68
CA LEU A 174 -15.43 -15.85 1.09
C LEU A 174 -15.01 -14.89 2.20
N ILE A 175 -13.92 -14.17 2.00
CA ILE A 175 -13.44 -13.10 2.87
C ILE A 175 -13.37 -11.81 2.04
N SER A 176 -14.14 -10.80 2.44
CA SER A 176 -14.12 -9.48 1.81
C SER A 176 -12.89 -8.68 2.28
N HIS A 177 -11.93 -8.46 1.39
CA HIS A 177 -10.74 -7.67 1.71
C HIS A 177 -10.96 -6.20 1.35
N HIS A 178 -11.15 -5.35 2.37
CA HIS A 178 -11.43 -3.93 2.21
C HIS A 178 -10.21 -3.01 2.44
N GLY A 179 -8.99 -3.54 2.55
CA GLY A 179 -7.78 -2.76 2.84
C GLY A 179 -7.60 -1.53 1.93
N TYR A 180 -7.98 -1.64 0.65
CA TYR A 180 -7.91 -0.52 -0.30
C TYR A 180 -8.88 0.64 0.00
N LYS A 181 -9.82 0.45 0.94
CA LYS A 181 -10.77 1.47 1.40
C LYS A 181 -10.33 2.19 2.68
N GLU A 182 -9.25 1.71 3.30
CA GLU A 182 -8.68 2.39 4.46
C GLU A 182 -8.23 3.80 4.10
N THR A 183 -8.50 4.75 4.97
CA THR A 183 -8.17 6.16 4.75
C THR A 183 -6.77 6.52 5.22
N HIS A 184 -6.15 5.65 6.01
CA HIS A 184 -4.78 5.81 6.52
C HIS A 184 -3.83 4.80 5.88
N PRO A 185 -2.63 5.19 5.41
CA PRO A 185 -1.67 4.27 4.78
C PRO A 185 -1.29 3.07 5.66
N LEU A 186 -1.06 3.30 6.97
CA LEU A 186 -0.81 2.21 7.93
C LEU A 186 -2.06 1.35 8.18
N GLY A 187 -3.27 1.90 8.04
CA GLY A 187 -4.50 1.12 8.12
C GLY A 187 -4.57 0.07 7.02
N GLN A 188 -4.22 0.45 5.78
CA GLN A 188 -4.16 -0.48 4.67
C GLN A 188 -3.09 -1.57 4.88
N ALA A 189 -1.90 -1.20 5.35
CA ALA A 189 -0.83 -2.16 5.63
C ALA A 189 -1.15 -3.11 6.78
N GLU A 190 -1.95 -2.68 7.75
CA GLU A 190 -2.29 -3.47 8.93
C GLU A 190 -3.15 -4.71 8.61
N TRP A 191 -3.75 -4.79 7.42
CA TRP A 191 -4.48 -5.97 6.96
C TRP A 191 -3.61 -7.24 6.87
N ILE A 192 -2.27 -7.12 6.85
CA ILE A 192 -1.37 -8.27 6.98
C ILE A 192 -1.62 -9.06 8.27
N LYS A 193 -2.12 -8.40 9.32
CA LYS A 193 -2.46 -9.04 10.59
C LYS A 193 -3.64 -10.02 10.46
N LEU A 194 -4.58 -9.78 9.54
CA LEU A 194 -5.62 -10.74 9.21
C LEU A 194 -5.00 -12.03 8.64
N ILE A 195 -4.01 -11.91 7.75
CA ILE A 195 -3.30 -13.07 7.21
C ILE A 195 -2.58 -13.82 8.32
N GLY A 196 -1.89 -13.10 9.22
CA GLY A 196 -1.23 -13.70 10.39
C GLY A 196 -2.19 -14.50 11.28
N LEU A 197 -3.42 -13.98 11.52
CA LEU A 197 -4.46 -14.70 12.28
C LEU A 197 -4.93 -15.97 11.57
N LEU A 198 -5.25 -15.86 10.28
CA LEU A 198 -5.77 -16.98 9.50
C LEU A 198 -4.74 -18.11 9.32
N THR A 199 -3.46 -17.77 9.22
CA THR A 199 -2.37 -18.72 8.99
C THR A 199 -1.71 -19.22 10.28
N GLY A 200 -2.01 -18.60 11.44
CA GLY A 200 -1.33 -18.89 12.71
C GLY A 200 0.04 -18.22 12.85
N GLU A 201 0.38 -17.30 11.93
CA GLU A 201 1.65 -16.57 11.88
C GLU A 201 1.54 -15.17 12.52
N THR A 202 0.82 -15.06 13.63
CA THR A 202 0.51 -13.79 14.31
C THR A 202 1.74 -13.02 14.73
N ARG A 203 2.76 -13.69 15.28
CA ARG A 203 4.02 -13.05 15.68
C ARG A 203 4.76 -12.47 14.49
N ARG A 204 4.77 -13.20 13.37
CA ARG A 204 5.37 -12.74 12.11
C ARG A 204 4.66 -11.49 11.59
N ALA A 205 3.33 -11.50 11.55
CA ALA A 205 2.53 -10.36 11.11
C ALA A 205 2.76 -9.12 12.01
N ASN A 206 2.81 -9.31 13.33
CA ASN A 206 3.12 -8.24 14.27
C ASN A 206 4.53 -7.68 14.06
N ALA A 207 5.54 -8.54 13.87
CA ALA A 207 6.92 -8.12 13.65
C ALA A 207 7.05 -7.30 12.36
N VAL A 208 6.53 -7.81 11.26
CA VAL A 208 6.57 -7.12 9.96
C VAL A 208 5.82 -5.80 10.01
N PHE A 209 4.61 -5.78 10.60
CA PHE A 209 3.86 -4.55 10.73
C PHE A 209 4.58 -3.51 11.59
N ALA A 210 5.19 -3.91 12.71
CA ALA A 210 5.92 -3.00 13.58
C ALA A 210 7.11 -2.33 12.87
N GLU A 211 7.80 -3.04 11.99
CA GLU A 211 8.88 -2.47 11.18
C GLU A 211 8.34 -1.49 10.11
N ILE A 212 7.22 -1.83 9.47
CA ILE A 212 6.55 -0.94 8.51
C ILE A 212 6.10 0.36 9.22
N GLU A 213 5.43 0.22 10.36
CA GLU A 213 4.96 1.33 11.20
C GLU A 213 6.11 2.23 11.62
N LYS A 214 7.19 1.64 12.16
CA LYS A 214 8.37 2.36 12.62
C LYS A 214 8.99 3.20 11.50
N LYS A 215 9.23 2.61 10.33
CA LYS A 215 9.82 3.31 9.18
C LYS A 215 8.94 4.45 8.69
N TYR A 216 7.64 4.18 8.59
CA TYR A 216 6.67 5.18 8.17
C TYR A 216 6.67 6.37 9.12
N LEU A 217 6.51 6.13 10.43
CA LEU A 217 6.44 7.20 11.44
C LEU A 217 7.76 7.94 11.60
N THR A 218 8.91 7.25 11.52
CA THR A 218 10.21 7.91 11.55
C THR A 218 10.37 8.89 10.40
N LEU A 219 9.96 8.49 9.18
CA LEU A 219 10.03 9.38 8.03
C LEU A 219 9.07 10.56 8.14
N CYS A 220 7.86 10.38 8.68
CA CYS A 220 6.94 11.48 8.98
C CYS A 220 7.57 12.49 9.97
N GLU A 221 8.26 12.02 11.02
CA GLU A 221 8.93 12.87 11.99
C GLU A 221 10.11 13.66 11.37
N GLU A 222 10.90 13.01 10.50
CA GLU A 222 11.97 13.68 9.76
C GLU A 222 11.45 14.78 8.84
N VAL A 223 10.35 14.52 8.11
CA VAL A 223 9.69 15.50 7.25
C VAL A 223 9.16 16.67 8.08
N HIS A 224 8.45 16.38 9.18
CA HIS A 224 7.92 17.41 10.07
C HIS A 224 9.02 18.31 10.60
N THR A 225 10.10 17.73 11.12
CA THR A 225 11.26 18.49 11.62
C THR A 225 11.89 19.38 10.55
N ALA A 226 12.12 18.83 9.35
CA ALA A 226 12.73 19.57 8.25
C ALA A 226 11.85 20.72 7.75
N THR A 227 10.52 20.52 7.71
CA THR A 227 9.59 21.57 7.27
C THR A 227 9.38 22.66 8.31
N GLU A 228 9.42 22.35 9.59
CA GLU A 228 9.42 23.35 10.67
C GLU A 228 10.69 24.21 10.71
N GLU A 229 11.88 23.59 10.52
CA GLU A 229 13.17 24.29 10.48
C GLU A 229 13.28 25.26 9.28
N GLN A 230 12.62 24.98 8.16
CA GLN A 230 12.58 25.87 6.99
C GLN A 230 11.72 27.11 7.21
N GLY A 231 10.99 27.21 8.31
CA GLY A 231 10.18 28.35 8.71
C GLY A 231 8.95 28.53 7.80
N GLN A 232 8.57 29.80 7.53
CA GLN A 232 7.35 30.15 6.76
C GLN A 232 7.45 29.88 5.24
N LYS A 233 8.36 29.06 4.77
CA LYS A 233 8.38 28.65 3.35
C LYS A 233 7.14 27.81 3.10
N ALA A 234 6.34 28.19 2.13
CA ALA A 234 5.14 27.44 1.75
C ALA A 234 5.52 26.00 1.37
N LEU A 235 4.77 25.03 1.87
CA LEU A 235 4.92 23.63 1.47
C LEU A 235 4.65 23.52 -0.05
N PRO A 236 5.34 22.60 -0.75
CA PRO A 236 5.04 22.35 -2.15
C PRO A 236 3.60 21.86 -2.34
N THR A 237 2.97 22.30 -3.40
CA THR A 237 1.62 21.92 -3.76
C THR A 237 1.60 20.74 -4.71
N VAL A 238 0.63 19.85 -4.58
CA VAL A 238 0.48 18.67 -5.43
C VAL A 238 -0.95 18.50 -5.94
N ILE A 239 -1.07 18.22 -7.24
CA ILE A 239 -2.31 17.74 -7.87
C ILE A 239 -2.18 16.27 -8.22
N SER A 240 -3.29 15.51 -8.20
CA SER A 240 -3.32 14.11 -8.58
C SER A 240 -4.18 13.84 -9.80
N GLY A 241 -3.92 12.69 -10.43
CA GLY A 241 -4.76 12.14 -11.48
C GLY A 241 -4.66 12.85 -12.82
N ARG A 242 -5.56 12.51 -13.72
CA ARG A 242 -5.63 13.06 -15.09
C ARG A 242 -7.01 12.82 -15.68
N GLN A 243 -7.23 13.28 -16.89
CA GLN A 243 -8.47 13.05 -17.60
C GLN A 243 -8.71 11.54 -17.84
N ILE A 244 -9.89 11.09 -17.44
CA ILE A 244 -10.40 9.76 -17.78
C ILE A 244 -11.81 9.96 -18.33
N ARG A 245 -12.02 9.63 -19.60
CA ARG A 245 -13.27 9.90 -20.34
C ARG A 245 -13.57 11.40 -20.36
N ASP A 246 -14.72 11.81 -19.80
CA ASP A 246 -15.24 13.18 -19.88
C ASP A 246 -14.83 14.06 -18.69
N GLY A 247 -14.07 13.55 -17.72
CA GLY A 247 -13.68 14.28 -16.52
C GLY A 247 -12.26 14.01 -16.09
N TRP A 248 -11.83 14.73 -15.06
CA TRP A 248 -10.54 14.52 -14.42
C TRP A 248 -10.71 13.60 -13.22
N TYR A 249 -10.05 12.45 -13.23
CA TYR A 249 -10.08 11.51 -12.13
C TYR A 249 -8.97 11.84 -11.13
N ILE A 250 -9.37 12.23 -9.91
CA ILE A 250 -8.46 12.54 -8.80
C ILE A 250 -8.53 11.48 -7.71
N VAL A 251 -7.55 11.44 -6.82
CA VAL A 251 -7.71 10.80 -5.51
C VAL A 251 -8.50 11.74 -4.59
N GLY A 252 -9.44 11.21 -3.82
CA GLY A 252 -10.24 12.00 -2.90
C GLY A 252 -9.40 12.63 -1.78
N GLY A 253 -9.85 13.77 -1.26
CA GLY A 253 -9.14 14.50 -0.20
C GLY A 253 -9.07 13.77 1.15
N LYS A 254 -9.90 12.74 1.36
CA LYS A 254 -9.90 11.88 2.56
C LYS A 254 -9.34 10.48 2.28
N SER A 255 -8.63 10.30 1.16
CA SER A 255 -8.02 9.02 0.80
C SER A 255 -6.66 8.83 1.48
N TYR A 256 -6.21 7.58 1.56
CA TYR A 256 -4.86 7.27 2.05
C TYR A 256 -3.75 7.95 1.21
N MET A 257 -4.00 8.19 -0.08
CA MET A 257 -3.04 8.88 -0.95
C MET A 257 -2.94 10.38 -0.62
N ALA A 258 -4.07 11.02 -0.31
CA ALA A 258 -4.06 12.41 0.18
C ALA A 258 -3.30 12.53 1.51
N GLN A 259 -3.46 11.55 2.40
CA GLN A 259 -2.69 11.47 3.65
C GLN A 259 -1.18 11.30 3.37
N LEU A 260 -0.79 10.47 2.38
CA LEU A 260 0.61 10.32 1.98
C LEU A 260 1.23 11.63 1.48
N PHE A 261 0.49 12.45 0.74
CA PHE A 261 1.00 13.76 0.31
C PHE A 261 1.23 14.70 1.50
N GLU A 262 0.30 14.72 2.46
CA GLU A 262 0.41 15.50 3.69
C GLU A 262 1.59 15.02 4.55
N ASP A 263 1.70 13.71 4.78
CA ASP A 263 2.79 13.09 5.55
C ASP A 263 4.17 13.28 4.87
N ALA A 264 4.19 13.43 3.54
CA ALA A 264 5.38 13.78 2.78
C ALA A 264 5.69 15.28 2.76
N GLY A 265 4.97 16.09 3.53
CA GLY A 265 5.19 17.53 3.66
C GLY A 265 4.75 18.34 2.43
N ALA A 266 3.68 17.92 1.74
CA ALA A 266 3.10 18.68 0.64
C ALA A 266 1.63 19.03 0.91
N GLN A 267 1.17 20.10 0.26
CA GLN A 267 -0.22 20.51 0.30
C GLN A 267 -0.99 19.93 -0.89
N TYR A 268 -1.90 19.01 -0.64
CA TYR A 268 -2.77 18.49 -1.68
C TYR A 268 -3.86 19.53 -2.03
N ILE A 269 -3.90 19.98 -3.27
CA ILE A 269 -4.81 21.07 -3.68
C ILE A 269 -6.29 20.68 -3.59
N MET A 270 -6.62 19.36 -3.63
CA MET A 270 -7.97 18.84 -3.52
C MET A 270 -8.29 18.30 -2.11
N SER A 271 -7.54 18.69 -1.07
CA SER A 271 -7.69 18.24 0.32
C SER A 271 -9.07 18.51 0.93
N SER A 272 -9.79 19.52 0.42
CA SER A 272 -11.18 19.83 0.83
C SER A 272 -12.23 18.87 0.26
N ASN A 273 -11.87 17.99 -0.68
CA ASN A 273 -12.76 16.98 -1.22
C ASN A 273 -13.01 15.90 -0.17
N GLU A 274 -14.28 15.58 0.11
CA GLU A 274 -14.68 14.67 1.20
C GLU A 274 -14.72 13.18 0.79
N GLU A 275 -14.26 12.83 -0.43
CA GLU A 275 -14.19 11.44 -0.88
C GLU A 275 -12.97 10.72 -0.31
N SER A 276 -13.17 9.48 0.14
CA SER A 276 -12.11 8.58 0.61
C SER A 276 -11.49 7.73 -0.50
N GLY A 277 -12.12 7.66 -1.67
CA GLY A 277 -11.67 6.95 -2.87
C GLY A 277 -11.35 7.89 -4.00
N GLY A 278 -11.14 7.33 -5.20
CA GLY A 278 -11.00 8.12 -6.42
C GLY A 278 -12.34 8.66 -6.88
N VAL A 279 -12.34 9.86 -7.41
CA VAL A 279 -13.54 10.54 -7.89
C VAL A 279 -13.30 11.23 -9.23
N ASN A 280 -14.31 11.21 -10.10
CA ASN A 280 -14.26 11.90 -11.39
C ASN A 280 -14.95 13.27 -11.24
N LEU A 281 -14.22 14.34 -11.47
CA LEU A 281 -14.68 15.72 -11.36
C LEU A 281 -14.66 16.40 -12.73
N ASP A 282 -15.31 17.57 -12.80
CA ASP A 282 -15.24 18.41 -13.99
C ASP A 282 -13.79 18.79 -14.32
N PHE A 283 -13.39 18.55 -15.58
CA PHE A 283 -12.03 18.77 -16.04
C PHE A 283 -11.57 20.21 -15.82
N GLU A 284 -12.36 21.20 -16.25
CA GLU A 284 -11.98 22.60 -16.21
C GLU A 284 -11.81 23.09 -14.77
N SER A 285 -12.67 22.60 -13.85
CA SER A 285 -12.60 22.94 -12.43
C SER A 285 -11.32 22.41 -11.78
N VAL A 286 -10.89 21.17 -12.09
CA VAL A 286 -9.66 20.60 -11.54
C VAL A 286 -8.43 21.22 -12.18
N TYR A 287 -8.46 21.41 -13.51
CA TYR A 287 -7.39 22.03 -14.25
C TYR A 287 -7.12 23.46 -13.76
N ALA A 288 -8.16 24.28 -13.57
CA ALA A 288 -8.02 25.64 -13.08
C ALA A 288 -7.41 25.73 -11.67
N GLN A 289 -7.68 24.75 -10.81
CA GLN A 289 -7.09 24.67 -9.46
C GLN A 289 -5.65 24.14 -9.48
N GLY A 290 -5.34 23.26 -10.43
CA GLY A 290 -4.06 22.55 -10.48
C GLY A 290 -3.02 23.13 -11.41
N ILE A 291 -3.35 24.15 -12.20
CA ILE A 291 -2.44 24.69 -13.23
C ILE A 291 -1.12 25.21 -12.64
N ASP A 292 -1.16 25.78 -11.43
CA ASP A 292 -0.02 26.33 -10.72
C ASP A 292 0.58 25.38 -9.68
N ALA A 293 0.11 24.11 -9.59
CA ALA A 293 0.65 23.14 -8.66
C ALA A 293 2.13 22.83 -8.95
N ASP A 294 2.95 22.73 -7.89
CA ASP A 294 4.38 22.46 -8.01
C ASP A 294 4.65 21.04 -8.53
N PHE A 295 3.85 20.06 -8.11
CA PHE A 295 3.98 18.66 -8.49
C PHE A 295 2.66 18.11 -9.01
N TRP A 296 2.77 17.10 -9.88
CA TRP A 296 1.63 16.40 -10.43
C TRP A 296 1.83 14.89 -10.34
N GLN A 297 1.01 14.21 -9.54
CA GLN A 297 1.02 12.76 -9.40
C GLN A 297 0.05 12.12 -10.38
N ILE A 298 0.53 11.17 -11.18
CA ILE A 298 -0.27 10.36 -12.09
C ILE A 298 0.15 8.89 -12.02
N ASP A 299 -0.76 8.00 -12.38
CA ASP A 299 -0.48 6.59 -12.48
C ASP A 299 -1.20 5.95 -13.68
N GLY A 300 -0.78 4.75 -14.03
CA GLY A 300 -1.40 4.00 -15.12
C GLY A 300 -0.58 2.79 -15.54
N SER A 301 -1.12 2.03 -16.52
CA SER A 301 -0.41 0.95 -17.19
C SER A 301 0.00 1.41 -18.57
N PHE A 302 1.29 1.36 -18.86
CA PHE A 302 1.85 1.72 -20.17
C PHE A 302 2.93 0.70 -20.55
N ASP A 303 2.91 0.27 -21.80
CA ASP A 303 3.90 -0.68 -22.32
C ASP A 303 5.13 0.11 -22.79
N GLY A 304 6.23 -0.02 -22.04
CA GLY A 304 7.46 0.75 -22.25
C GLY A 304 7.54 2.03 -21.40
N ASP A 305 8.38 2.96 -21.82
CA ASP A 305 8.61 4.22 -21.09
C ASP A 305 7.57 5.25 -21.50
N PHE A 306 6.81 5.72 -20.52
CA PHE A 306 5.87 6.82 -20.68
C PHE A 306 6.59 8.15 -20.47
N THR A 307 6.39 9.11 -21.36
CA THR A 307 7.11 10.39 -21.38
C THR A 307 6.18 11.59 -21.22
N LEU A 308 6.76 12.79 -20.98
CA LEU A 308 6.00 14.03 -21.02
C LEU A 308 5.37 14.29 -22.40
N GLU A 309 6.06 13.86 -23.49
CA GLU A 309 5.50 13.98 -24.84
C GLU A 309 4.25 13.08 -25.01
N ASP A 310 4.26 11.87 -24.45
CA ASP A 310 3.08 10.98 -24.49
C ASP A 310 1.93 11.56 -23.67
N LEU A 311 2.23 12.13 -22.50
CA LEU A 311 1.24 12.81 -21.67
C LEU A 311 0.63 14.02 -22.40
N ALA A 312 1.44 14.84 -23.09
CA ALA A 312 0.96 15.98 -23.86
C ALA A 312 0.09 15.56 -25.07
N LYS A 313 0.27 14.36 -25.62
CA LYS A 313 -0.60 13.80 -26.67
C LYS A 313 -1.99 13.41 -26.17
N GLU A 314 -2.13 13.11 -24.86
CA GLU A 314 -3.44 12.83 -24.28
C GLU A 314 -4.31 14.10 -24.20
N ASP A 315 -3.72 15.24 -23.81
CA ASP A 315 -4.37 16.55 -23.81
C ASP A 315 -3.31 17.66 -23.88
N GLU A 316 -3.38 18.54 -24.90
CA GLU A 316 -2.40 19.62 -25.11
C GLU A 316 -2.35 20.65 -23.98
N ARG A 317 -3.44 20.79 -23.21
CA ARG A 317 -3.52 21.71 -22.06
C ARG A 317 -2.57 21.30 -20.94
N TYR A 318 -2.20 20.03 -20.84
CA TYR A 318 -1.25 19.55 -19.84
C TYR A 318 0.11 20.24 -19.91
N ALA A 319 0.55 20.59 -21.12
CA ALA A 319 1.82 21.30 -21.33
C ALA A 319 1.84 22.72 -20.77
N THR A 320 0.68 23.27 -20.39
CA THR A 320 0.58 24.60 -19.76
C THR A 320 0.69 24.57 -18.24
N MET A 321 0.59 23.39 -17.61
CA MET A 321 0.69 23.22 -16.15
C MET A 321 2.13 23.43 -15.67
N GLU A 322 2.30 24.09 -14.51
CA GLU A 322 3.63 24.36 -13.95
C GLU A 322 4.42 23.09 -13.64
N ALA A 323 3.78 22.06 -13.07
CA ALA A 323 4.43 20.77 -12.82
C ALA A 323 4.96 20.12 -14.11
N PHE A 324 4.25 20.25 -15.23
CA PHE A 324 4.68 19.73 -16.53
C PHE A 324 5.90 20.52 -17.05
N LYS A 325 5.83 21.87 -17.09
CA LYS A 325 6.92 22.73 -17.55
C LYS A 325 8.21 22.53 -16.76
N ASN A 326 8.07 22.30 -15.45
CA ASN A 326 9.19 22.08 -14.53
C ASN A 326 9.65 20.62 -14.42
N LYS A 327 9.08 19.69 -15.22
CA LYS A 327 9.37 18.24 -15.20
C LYS A 327 9.17 17.61 -13.82
N LYS A 328 8.15 18.09 -13.10
CA LYS A 328 7.76 17.60 -11.77
C LYS A 328 6.48 16.74 -11.83
N VAL A 329 6.26 16.05 -12.94
CA VAL A 329 5.19 15.05 -13.08
C VAL A 329 5.73 13.71 -12.60
N LEU A 330 5.13 13.16 -11.54
CA LEU A 330 5.50 11.89 -10.93
C LEU A 330 4.59 10.79 -11.48
N PHE A 331 5.13 9.83 -12.19
CA PHE A 331 4.39 8.75 -12.81
C PHE A 331 4.72 7.39 -12.18
N CYS A 332 3.69 6.63 -11.84
CA CYS A 332 3.80 5.22 -11.47
C CYS A 332 3.29 4.34 -12.59
N ASN A 333 4.19 3.59 -13.24
CA ASN A 333 3.81 2.62 -14.27
C ASN A 333 3.49 1.25 -13.66
N PHE A 334 2.20 0.89 -13.60
CA PHE A 334 1.74 -0.40 -13.09
C PHE A 334 2.19 -1.61 -13.91
N SER A 335 2.66 -1.40 -15.15
CA SER A 335 3.22 -2.48 -15.99
C SER A 335 4.70 -2.74 -15.66
N GLN A 336 5.38 -1.83 -14.96
CA GLN A 336 6.81 -1.90 -14.67
C GLN A 336 7.13 -1.96 -13.16
N THR A 337 6.14 -1.73 -12.29
CA THR A 337 6.33 -1.70 -10.84
C THR A 337 5.34 -2.63 -10.13
N PRO A 338 5.73 -3.26 -9.00
CA PRO A 338 4.84 -4.10 -8.19
C PRO A 338 3.83 -3.27 -7.36
N TYR A 339 3.46 -2.08 -7.83
CA TYR A 339 2.58 -1.17 -7.09
C TYR A 339 1.30 -1.84 -6.61
N ARG A 340 0.63 -2.59 -7.49
CA ARG A 340 -0.65 -3.24 -7.16
C ARG A 340 -0.52 -4.40 -6.19
N GLU A 341 0.67 -5.00 -6.10
CA GLU A 341 0.98 -6.07 -5.15
C GLU A 341 1.40 -5.48 -3.81
N LEU A 342 2.38 -4.58 -3.80
CA LEU A 342 3.15 -4.24 -2.61
C LEU A 342 2.89 -2.85 -2.05
N ALA A 343 2.43 -1.87 -2.84
CA ALA A 343 2.33 -0.49 -2.36
C ALA A 343 1.41 -0.35 -1.14
N GLY A 344 0.30 -1.09 -1.11
CA GLY A 344 -0.64 -1.05 0.02
C GLY A 344 -0.10 -1.66 1.31
N VAL A 345 0.87 -2.58 1.22
CA VAL A 345 1.51 -3.23 2.38
C VAL A 345 2.89 -2.66 2.71
N GLN A 346 3.39 -1.75 1.87
CA GLN A 346 4.67 -1.05 2.07
C GLN A 346 4.51 0.47 1.91
N PRO A 347 3.60 1.12 2.67
CA PRO A 347 3.32 2.55 2.53
C PRO A 347 4.52 3.43 2.83
N HIS A 348 5.50 2.95 3.61
CA HIS A 348 6.75 3.65 3.88
C HIS A 348 7.60 3.88 2.62
N LEU A 349 7.50 2.99 1.60
CA LEU A 349 8.18 3.18 0.32
C LEU A 349 7.47 4.23 -0.55
N LEU A 350 6.12 4.24 -0.54
CA LEU A 350 5.36 5.31 -1.20
C LEU A 350 5.65 6.68 -0.58
N LEU A 351 5.66 6.73 0.75
CA LEU A 351 6.02 7.95 1.49
C LEU A 351 7.43 8.42 1.11
N ALA A 352 8.40 7.49 1.08
CA ALA A 352 9.78 7.82 0.73
C ALA A 352 9.92 8.34 -0.71
N ASP A 353 9.14 7.81 -1.67
CA ASP A 353 9.11 8.33 -3.05
C ASP A 353 8.63 9.79 -3.08
N PHE A 354 7.54 10.11 -2.37
CA PHE A 354 7.02 11.48 -2.31
C PHE A 354 7.94 12.42 -1.53
N VAL A 355 8.50 11.98 -0.40
CA VAL A 355 9.49 12.76 0.35
C VAL A 355 10.70 13.08 -0.53
N LYS A 356 11.22 12.08 -1.26
CA LYS A 356 12.33 12.29 -2.20
C LYS A 356 11.98 13.28 -3.30
N ALA A 357 10.75 13.27 -3.79
CA ALA A 357 10.32 14.19 -4.83
C ALA A 357 10.13 15.61 -4.29
N PHE A 358 9.48 15.78 -3.14
CA PHE A 358 9.10 17.06 -2.56
C PHE A 358 10.25 17.74 -1.79
N HIS A 359 11.05 16.94 -1.08
CA HIS A 359 12.13 17.36 -0.18
C HIS A 359 13.38 16.48 -0.42
N PRO A 360 14.05 16.59 -1.58
CA PRO A 360 15.14 15.71 -1.98
C PRO A 360 16.33 15.73 -1.00
N GLU A 361 16.47 16.79 -0.20
CA GLU A 361 17.50 16.95 0.83
C GLU A 361 17.30 16.01 2.04
N ILE A 362 16.06 15.58 2.34
CA ILE A 362 15.76 14.65 3.44
C ILE A 362 16.28 13.26 3.10
N LEU A 363 16.11 12.82 1.85
CA LEU A 363 16.50 11.51 1.36
C LEU A 363 17.51 11.60 0.19
N PRO A 364 18.72 12.15 0.37
CA PRO A 364 19.62 12.51 -0.74
C PRO A 364 20.04 11.31 -1.61
N HIS A 365 20.19 10.12 -1.02
CA HIS A 365 20.66 8.91 -1.69
C HIS A 365 19.57 7.89 -2.01
N TYR A 366 18.30 8.19 -1.66
CA TYR A 366 17.18 7.30 -1.91
C TYR A 366 16.90 7.17 -3.42
N ILE A 367 16.63 5.93 -3.85
CA ILE A 367 16.25 5.60 -5.23
C ILE A 367 14.74 5.34 -5.26
N LEU A 368 14.03 6.07 -6.12
CA LEU A 368 12.58 5.99 -6.27
C LEU A 368 12.12 4.59 -6.70
N ASN A 369 11.13 4.04 -6.01
CA ASN A 369 10.57 2.71 -6.27
C ASN A 369 9.41 2.72 -7.25
N TYR A 370 8.35 3.43 -6.89
CA TYR A 370 7.07 3.43 -7.60
C TYR A 370 6.89 4.66 -8.47
N TYR A 371 7.01 5.85 -7.87
CA TYR A 371 6.80 7.13 -8.55
C TYR A 371 8.11 7.74 -9.02
N LYS A 372 8.23 7.98 -10.32
CA LYS A 372 9.42 8.57 -10.94
C LYS A 372 9.04 9.81 -11.74
N PRO A 373 9.89 10.86 -11.76
CA PRO A 373 9.67 11.98 -12.65
C PRO A 373 9.62 11.54 -14.11
N LEU A 374 8.68 12.09 -14.88
CA LEU A 374 8.63 11.93 -16.33
C LEU A 374 9.72 12.78 -17.00
N ASN A 375 10.35 12.22 -18.02
CA ASN A 375 11.38 12.87 -18.85
C ASN A 375 10.81 13.37 -20.17
#